data_4bed65b83c922aa2a33e7bc5506f6316
#
_entry.id   4bed65b83c922aa2a33e7bc5506f6316
#
_cell.length_a   1.000
_cell.length_b   1.000
_cell.length_c   1.000
_cell.angle_alpha   90.00
_cell.angle_beta   90.00
_cell.angle_gamma   90.00
#
_symmetry.space_group_name_H-M   'P 1'
#
loop_
_entity.id
_entity.type
_entity.pdbx_description
1 polymer ?
#
loop_
_entity_poly.entity_id
_entity_poly.type
_entity_poly.pdbx_seq_one_letter_code
_entity_poly.pdbx_strand_id
1 'polypeptide(L)'
;HSTVSPRSSEIAHVFCEDTPMSRTAALQLASKEIPSGAERCVACGLCLPVCPTYRLTQDESESPRGRIALMRALAQSNLAPSAKLEQHLQHCLVCRACEKACPSYVPYGQLIDAARALAATRRPTTYAGAPVLQFLGWLIGSPGRLFRAGKLLYYYQHSGIQRLLRASGLLRLIGVGKLDALLPPLVAPRQLHSLYPAQGIQKGRVSLFIGCIAQITDLKTHEAAIRLLNALGYDVHIPMQQTCCGALHLHAGDVEPAKRLMRRNLEAFGDGTEMVLTTASGCGALLREYGMYLKISPATAFGARVMDIGEFLSRADWSRLTLQPLPVRIA
;
A
#
# COMPACT_ATOMS: atom_id res chain seq x y z
N HIS A 1 29.68 31.65 -9.24
CA HIS A 1 28.39 31.26 -9.84
C HIS A 1 27.49 30.72 -8.73
N SER A 2 26.56 31.54 -8.29
CA SER A 2 25.60 31.27 -7.22
C SER A 2 24.44 30.49 -7.81
N THR A 3 24.27 29.25 -7.43
CA THR A 3 23.06 28.45 -7.73
C THR A 3 22.01 28.78 -6.69
N VAL A 4 21.03 29.57 -7.09
CA VAL A 4 19.85 29.89 -6.29
C VAL A 4 18.95 28.64 -6.26
N SER A 5 18.78 28.10 -5.05
CA SER A 5 17.77 27.07 -4.76
C SER A 5 16.37 27.68 -4.92
N PRO A 6 15.41 27.05 -5.60
CA PRO A 6 14.06 27.56 -5.70
C PRO A 6 13.41 27.59 -4.31
N ARG A 7 12.76 28.69 -3.99
CA ARG A 7 12.15 28.94 -2.68
C ARG A 7 10.92 28.07 -2.48
N SER A 8 10.70 27.63 -1.24
CA SER A 8 9.57 26.84 -0.76
C SER A 8 8.16 27.37 -1.14
N SER A 9 8.07 28.58 -1.65
CA SER A 9 6.82 29.23 -2.13
C SER A 9 6.37 28.76 -3.51
N GLU A 10 7.28 28.26 -4.37
CA GLU A 10 6.89 27.76 -5.70
C GLU A 10 6.27 26.37 -5.64
N ILE A 11 6.64 25.56 -4.65
CA ILE A 11 6.04 24.25 -4.42
C ILE A 11 4.59 24.37 -3.96
N ALA A 12 4.27 25.39 -3.15
CA ALA A 12 2.91 25.63 -2.67
C ALA A 12 1.91 25.95 -3.80
N HIS A 13 2.35 26.57 -4.90
CA HIS A 13 1.48 26.90 -6.03
C HIS A 13 1.16 25.71 -6.93
N VAL A 14 2.01 24.67 -7.02
CA VAL A 14 1.76 23.47 -7.82
C VAL A 14 0.69 22.58 -7.19
N PHE A 15 0.45 22.72 -5.88
CA PHE A 15 -0.54 21.91 -5.13
C PHE A 15 -1.92 22.57 -4.98
N CYS A 16 -2.10 23.81 -5.49
CA CYS A 16 -3.32 24.60 -5.25
C CYS A 16 -4.43 24.41 -6.30
N GLU A 17 -4.25 23.52 -7.30
CA GLU A 17 -5.34 23.16 -8.22
C GLU A 17 -6.05 21.85 -7.77
N ASP A 18 -6.56 21.84 -6.54
CA ASP A 18 -7.46 20.81 -6.04
C ASP A 18 -8.90 21.03 -6.53
N THR A 19 -9.10 21.04 -7.83
CA THR A 19 -10.42 20.75 -8.36
C THR A 19 -10.56 19.22 -8.35
N PRO A 20 -11.45 18.64 -7.51
CA PRO A 20 -11.67 17.20 -7.52
C PRO A 20 -12.04 16.80 -8.94
N MET A 21 -11.25 15.91 -9.53
CA MET A 21 -11.51 15.40 -10.88
C MET A 21 -12.96 14.93 -10.92
N SER A 22 -13.77 15.50 -11.81
CA SER A 22 -15.18 15.16 -11.85
C SER A 22 -15.33 13.65 -12.06
N ARG A 23 -16.37 13.07 -11.47
CA ARG A 23 -16.70 11.64 -11.64
C ARG A 23 -16.64 11.21 -13.11
N THR A 24 -17.02 12.12 -14.00
CA THR A 24 -16.98 11.96 -15.46
C THR A 24 -15.57 11.87 -16.02
N ALA A 25 -14.61 12.66 -15.50
CA ALA A 25 -13.21 12.64 -15.98
C ALA A 25 -12.49 11.35 -15.53
N ALA A 26 -12.78 10.86 -14.31
CA ALA A 26 -12.28 9.57 -13.83
C ALA A 26 -12.80 8.40 -14.68
N LEU A 27 -14.07 8.45 -15.06
CA LEU A 27 -14.71 7.48 -15.96
C LEU A 27 -14.07 7.49 -17.35
N GLN A 28 -13.79 8.66 -17.90
CA GLN A 28 -13.17 8.80 -19.24
C GLN A 28 -11.72 8.28 -19.24
N LEU A 29 -10.94 8.53 -18.19
CA LEU A 29 -9.59 8.00 -18.06
C LEU A 29 -9.59 6.47 -17.97
N ALA A 30 -10.38 5.90 -17.09
CA ALA A 30 -10.47 4.45 -16.93
C ALA A 30 -10.96 3.76 -18.21
N SER A 31 -11.91 4.35 -18.93
CA SER A 31 -12.42 3.81 -20.19
C SER A 31 -11.39 3.83 -21.34
N LYS A 32 -10.35 4.66 -21.27
CA LYS A 32 -9.25 4.70 -22.24
C LYS A 32 -8.05 3.85 -21.81
N GLU A 33 -7.67 3.91 -20.54
CA GLU A 33 -6.49 3.21 -20.01
C GLU A 33 -6.69 1.68 -19.97
N ILE A 34 -7.90 1.20 -19.63
CA ILE A 34 -8.18 -0.24 -19.57
C ILE A 34 -8.05 -0.92 -20.93
N PRO A 35 -8.68 -0.44 -22.03
CA PRO A 35 -8.53 -1.08 -23.33
C PRO A 35 -7.08 -1.15 -23.79
N SER A 36 -6.33 -0.05 -23.75
CA SER A 36 -4.95 0.00 -24.24
C SER A 36 -3.99 -0.93 -23.47
N GLY A 37 -4.17 -1.06 -22.16
CA GLY A 37 -3.41 -2.00 -21.36
C GLY A 37 -3.84 -3.45 -21.56
N ALA A 38 -5.15 -3.70 -21.72
CA ALA A 38 -5.72 -5.03 -21.91
C ALA A 38 -5.42 -5.62 -23.31
N GLU A 39 -5.22 -4.79 -24.33
CA GLU A 39 -4.85 -5.21 -25.69
C GLU A 39 -3.49 -5.91 -25.75
N ARG A 40 -2.60 -5.64 -24.81
CA ARG A 40 -1.32 -6.36 -24.69
C ARG A 40 -1.49 -7.82 -24.32
N CYS A 41 -2.65 -8.22 -23.79
CA CYS A 41 -2.90 -9.58 -23.37
C CYS A 41 -3.22 -10.49 -24.54
N VAL A 42 -2.29 -11.40 -24.86
CA VAL A 42 -2.47 -12.44 -25.90
C VAL A 42 -3.08 -13.74 -25.36
N ALA A 43 -3.61 -13.74 -24.15
CA ALA A 43 -4.28 -14.86 -23.50
C ALA A 43 -3.45 -16.18 -23.40
N CYS A 44 -2.11 -16.11 -23.45
CA CYS A 44 -1.20 -17.26 -23.48
C CYS A 44 -1.27 -18.18 -22.25
N GLY A 45 -1.80 -17.73 -21.12
CA GLY A 45 -2.00 -18.53 -19.91
C GLY A 45 -0.81 -18.62 -18.95
N LEU A 46 0.36 -18.05 -19.24
CA LEU A 46 1.55 -18.09 -18.36
C LEU A 46 1.31 -17.45 -16.98
N CYS A 47 0.29 -16.62 -16.84
CA CYS A 47 -0.12 -16.03 -15.56
C CYS A 47 -0.96 -16.97 -14.68
N LEU A 48 -1.47 -18.08 -15.20
CA LEU A 48 -2.38 -18.99 -14.46
C LEU A 48 -1.67 -19.71 -13.32
N PRO A 49 -0.49 -20.34 -13.51
CA PRO A 49 0.18 -21.10 -12.45
C PRO A 49 0.61 -20.25 -11.26
N VAL A 50 0.84 -18.95 -11.48
CA VAL A 50 1.31 -18.02 -10.45
C VAL A 50 0.17 -17.28 -9.75
N CYS A 51 -1.07 -17.42 -10.21
CA CYS A 51 -2.23 -16.75 -9.62
C CYS A 51 -2.80 -17.54 -8.44
N PRO A 52 -2.79 -17.02 -7.20
CA PRO A 52 -3.28 -17.75 -6.04
C PRO A 52 -4.79 -18.00 -6.11
N THR A 53 -5.59 -17.04 -6.61
CA THR A 53 -7.04 -17.20 -6.70
C THR A 53 -7.42 -18.24 -7.77
N TYR A 54 -6.76 -18.24 -8.92
CA TYR A 54 -6.98 -19.26 -9.95
C TYR A 54 -6.57 -20.64 -9.46
N ARG A 55 -5.43 -20.77 -8.79
CA ARG A 55 -4.97 -22.06 -8.25
C ARG A 55 -5.95 -22.67 -7.24
N LEU A 56 -6.65 -21.82 -6.49
CA LEU A 56 -7.64 -22.27 -5.50
C LEU A 56 -8.97 -22.66 -6.15
N THR A 57 -9.45 -21.89 -7.13
CA THR A 57 -10.81 -22.03 -7.66
C THR A 57 -10.89 -22.78 -8.97
N GLN A 58 -9.82 -22.79 -9.77
CA GLN A 58 -9.78 -23.28 -11.17
C GLN A 58 -10.83 -22.58 -12.07
N ASP A 59 -11.37 -21.44 -11.63
CA ASP A 59 -12.33 -20.64 -12.38
C ASP A 59 -11.58 -19.61 -13.23
N GLU A 60 -11.86 -19.59 -14.54
CA GLU A 60 -11.23 -18.64 -15.46
C GLU A 60 -11.55 -17.20 -15.10
N SER A 61 -12.73 -16.90 -14.57
CA SER A 61 -13.11 -15.55 -14.09
C SER A 61 -12.25 -15.06 -12.92
N GLU A 62 -11.62 -15.98 -12.18
CA GLU A 62 -10.69 -15.70 -11.09
C GLU A 62 -9.22 -15.67 -11.57
N SER A 63 -8.97 -15.92 -12.86
CA SER A 63 -7.64 -15.87 -13.47
C SER A 63 -7.26 -14.44 -13.85
N PRO A 64 -5.94 -14.11 -13.98
CA PRO A 64 -5.54 -12.79 -14.46
C PRO A 64 -6.04 -12.47 -15.87
N ARG A 65 -5.91 -13.42 -16.82
CA ARG A 65 -6.37 -13.20 -18.20
C ARG A 65 -7.90 -13.12 -18.29
N GLY A 66 -8.62 -13.92 -17.52
CA GLY A 66 -10.08 -13.85 -17.44
C GLY A 66 -10.56 -12.53 -16.88
N ARG A 67 -9.92 -12.04 -15.80
CA ARG A 67 -10.20 -10.69 -15.27
C ARG A 67 -9.86 -9.59 -16.28
N ILE A 68 -8.79 -9.72 -17.08
CA ILE A 68 -8.48 -8.74 -18.15
C ILE A 68 -9.62 -8.71 -19.17
N ALA A 69 -10.16 -9.84 -19.57
CA ALA A 69 -11.32 -9.90 -20.47
C ALA A 69 -12.55 -9.21 -19.87
N LEU A 70 -12.84 -9.47 -18.58
CA LEU A 70 -13.94 -8.82 -17.84
C LEU A 70 -13.74 -7.30 -17.76
N MET A 71 -12.54 -6.85 -17.41
CA MET A 71 -12.19 -5.42 -17.34
C MET A 71 -12.36 -4.72 -18.69
N ARG A 72 -11.89 -5.34 -19.77
CA ARG A 72 -12.06 -4.83 -21.14
C ARG A 72 -13.54 -4.72 -21.51
N ALA A 73 -14.33 -5.75 -21.26
CA ALA A 73 -15.77 -5.74 -21.55
C ALA A 73 -16.50 -4.67 -20.74
N LEU A 74 -16.14 -4.47 -19.48
CA LEU A 74 -16.67 -3.39 -18.62
C LEU A 74 -16.31 -2.01 -19.18
N ALA A 75 -15.06 -1.78 -19.58
CA ALA A 75 -14.61 -0.49 -20.10
C ALA A 75 -15.27 -0.13 -21.45
N GLN A 76 -15.47 -1.11 -22.31
CA GLN A 76 -16.15 -0.96 -23.61
C GLN A 76 -17.68 -0.92 -23.49
N SER A 77 -18.23 -0.99 -22.29
CA SER A 77 -19.69 -1.04 -22.03
C SER A 77 -20.40 -2.27 -22.63
N ASN A 78 -19.64 -3.31 -23.01
CA ASN A 78 -20.16 -4.59 -23.48
C ASN A 78 -20.69 -5.46 -22.35
N LEU A 79 -20.30 -5.14 -21.10
CA LEU A 79 -20.74 -5.81 -19.89
C LEU A 79 -21.21 -4.78 -18.87
N ALA A 80 -22.45 -4.94 -18.39
CA ALA A 80 -22.97 -4.09 -17.32
C ALA A 80 -22.34 -4.47 -15.97
N PRO A 81 -22.09 -3.48 -15.08
CA PRO A 81 -21.67 -3.76 -13.71
C PRO A 81 -22.68 -4.66 -13.01
N SER A 82 -22.22 -5.77 -12.46
CA SER A 82 -23.02 -6.72 -11.69
C SER A 82 -22.31 -7.08 -10.39
N ALA A 83 -23.05 -7.54 -9.39
CA ALA A 83 -22.46 -8.00 -8.13
C ALA A 83 -21.43 -9.11 -8.35
N LYS A 84 -21.69 -10.01 -9.32
CA LYS A 84 -20.78 -11.09 -9.66
C LYS A 84 -19.48 -10.59 -10.32
N LEU A 85 -19.57 -9.64 -11.24
CA LEU A 85 -18.39 -9.00 -11.82
C LEU A 85 -17.54 -8.33 -10.74
N GLU A 86 -18.15 -7.55 -9.87
CA GLU A 86 -17.47 -6.91 -8.75
C GLU A 86 -16.80 -7.93 -7.84
N GLN A 87 -17.46 -9.04 -7.52
CA GLN A 87 -16.90 -10.13 -6.74
C GLN A 87 -15.63 -10.68 -7.38
N HIS A 88 -15.61 -10.98 -8.68
CA HIS A 88 -14.43 -11.46 -9.39
C HIS A 88 -13.28 -10.45 -9.36
N LEU A 89 -13.58 -9.15 -9.49
CA LEU A 89 -12.57 -8.10 -9.37
C LEU A 89 -12.04 -7.97 -7.93
N GLN A 90 -12.91 -8.09 -6.92
CA GLN A 90 -12.54 -7.96 -5.49
C GLN A 90 -11.76 -9.18 -4.97
N HIS A 91 -11.97 -10.37 -5.50
CA HIS A 91 -11.22 -11.56 -5.12
C HIS A 91 -9.73 -11.48 -5.54
N CYS A 92 -9.35 -10.55 -6.42
CA CYS A 92 -7.95 -10.36 -6.76
C CYS A 92 -7.18 -9.79 -5.56
N LEU A 93 -6.10 -10.48 -5.15
CA LEU A 93 -5.23 -10.07 -4.05
C LEU A 93 -4.27 -8.91 -4.41
N VAL A 94 -4.25 -8.46 -5.66
CA VAL A 94 -3.32 -7.45 -6.19
C VAL A 94 -1.85 -7.79 -5.91
N CYS A 95 -1.51 -9.08 -5.80
CA CYS A 95 -0.15 -9.55 -5.52
C CYS A 95 0.82 -9.37 -6.70
N ARG A 96 0.32 -9.08 -7.91
CA ARG A 96 1.07 -8.75 -9.13
C ARG A 96 2.06 -9.84 -9.61
N ALA A 97 1.97 -11.06 -9.09
CA ALA A 97 2.77 -12.18 -9.57
C ALA A 97 2.57 -12.45 -11.07
N CYS A 98 1.34 -12.20 -11.57
CA CYS A 98 0.99 -12.33 -12.98
C CYS A 98 1.72 -11.31 -13.88
N GLU A 99 2.09 -10.12 -13.40
CA GLU A 99 2.88 -9.14 -14.15
C GLU A 99 4.31 -9.63 -14.38
N LYS A 100 4.92 -10.20 -13.34
CA LYS A 100 6.28 -10.78 -13.44
C LYS A 100 6.35 -11.97 -14.38
N ALA A 101 5.26 -12.75 -14.47
CA ALA A 101 5.17 -13.91 -15.35
C ALA A 101 4.74 -13.54 -16.78
N CYS A 102 4.38 -12.29 -17.07
CA CYS A 102 3.81 -11.88 -18.34
C CYS A 102 4.90 -11.43 -19.34
N PRO A 103 5.12 -12.17 -20.45
CA PRO A 103 6.09 -11.76 -21.46
C PRO A 103 5.64 -10.53 -22.26
N SER A 104 4.33 -10.23 -22.27
CA SER A 104 3.75 -9.05 -22.94
C SER A 104 3.69 -7.82 -22.06
N TYR A 105 4.23 -7.87 -20.84
CA TYR A 105 4.30 -6.76 -19.88
C TYR A 105 2.95 -6.06 -19.67
N VAL A 106 1.87 -6.84 -19.50
CA VAL A 106 0.55 -6.28 -19.20
C VAL A 106 0.57 -5.59 -17.85
N PRO A 107 0.21 -4.31 -17.72
CA PRO A 107 0.22 -3.56 -16.46
C PRO A 107 -1.01 -3.92 -15.60
N TYR A 108 -1.08 -5.17 -15.16
CA TYR A 108 -2.27 -5.75 -14.53
C TYR A 108 -2.72 -5.01 -13.26
N GLY A 109 -1.77 -4.54 -12.43
CA GLY A 109 -2.09 -3.79 -11.22
C GLY A 109 -2.85 -2.50 -11.52
N GLN A 110 -2.44 -1.77 -12.56
CA GLN A 110 -3.14 -0.56 -13.00
C GLN A 110 -4.52 -0.88 -13.57
N LEU A 111 -4.62 -1.96 -14.35
CA LEU A 111 -5.88 -2.39 -14.95
C LEU A 111 -6.91 -2.76 -13.88
N ILE A 112 -6.53 -3.52 -12.85
CA ILE A 112 -7.46 -3.93 -11.81
C ILE A 112 -7.91 -2.76 -10.94
N ASP A 113 -7.01 -1.82 -10.62
CA ASP A 113 -7.36 -0.62 -9.85
C ASP A 113 -8.29 0.30 -10.65
N ALA A 114 -8.02 0.53 -11.95
CA ALA A 114 -8.89 1.29 -12.84
C ALA A 114 -10.28 0.63 -13.00
N ALA A 115 -10.32 -0.70 -13.12
CA ALA A 115 -11.57 -1.43 -13.26
C ALA A 115 -12.41 -1.39 -11.98
N ARG A 116 -11.79 -1.49 -10.80
CA ARG A 116 -12.47 -1.33 -9.51
C ARG A 116 -13.03 0.08 -9.36
N ALA A 117 -12.26 1.10 -9.71
CA ALA A 117 -12.72 2.49 -9.70
C ALA A 117 -13.90 2.69 -10.67
N LEU A 118 -13.81 2.13 -11.89
CA LEU A 118 -14.89 2.19 -12.89
C LEU A 118 -16.16 1.47 -12.40
N ALA A 119 -16.03 0.28 -11.82
CA ALA A 119 -17.15 -0.46 -11.25
C ALA A 119 -17.81 0.32 -10.11
N ALA A 120 -17.04 0.87 -9.18
CA ALA A 120 -17.53 1.67 -8.07
C ALA A 120 -18.29 2.94 -8.50
N THR A 121 -17.92 3.56 -9.62
CA THR A 121 -18.63 4.73 -10.14
C THR A 121 -19.95 4.38 -10.82
N ARG A 122 -20.01 3.25 -11.52
CA ARG A 122 -21.22 2.82 -12.25
C ARG A 122 -22.26 2.16 -11.36
N ARG A 123 -21.81 1.50 -10.29
CA ARG A 123 -22.66 0.90 -9.27
C ARG A 123 -22.03 1.18 -7.91
N PRO A 124 -22.61 2.12 -7.11
CA PRO A 124 -22.16 2.32 -5.74
C PRO A 124 -22.32 1.00 -4.99
N THR A 125 -21.21 0.33 -4.76
CA THR A 125 -21.22 -0.98 -4.14
C THR A 125 -21.47 -0.88 -2.65
N THR A 126 -21.96 -1.97 -2.07
CA THR A 126 -21.99 -2.22 -0.64
C THR A 126 -20.59 -2.06 0.01
N TYR A 127 -19.51 -2.16 -0.76
CA TYR A 127 -18.15 -2.02 -0.27
C TYR A 127 -17.67 -0.56 -0.18
N ALA A 128 -17.76 0.23 -1.24
CA ALA A 128 -17.28 1.63 -1.22
C ALA A 128 -18.18 2.56 -0.37
N GLY A 129 -19.46 2.21 -0.21
CA GLY A 129 -20.43 2.96 0.58
C GLY A 129 -20.67 2.45 2.00
N ALA A 130 -20.05 1.31 2.38
CA ALA A 130 -20.27 0.76 3.71
C ALA A 130 -19.70 1.70 4.79
N PRO A 131 -20.47 2.10 5.80
CA PRO A 131 -20.02 3.02 6.86
C PRO A 131 -18.76 2.52 7.56
N VAL A 132 -18.56 1.19 7.60
CA VAL A 132 -17.36 0.57 8.16
C VAL A 132 -16.11 0.94 7.35
N LEU A 133 -16.17 0.93 6.02
CA LEU A 133 -15.02 1.29 5.19
C LEU A 133 -14.71 2.78 5.24
N GLN A 134 -15.74 3.62 5.30
CA GLN A 134 -15.57 5.06 5.52
C GLN A 134 -14.93 5.33 6.87
N PHE A 135 -15.37 4.64 7.93
CA PHE A 135 -14.77 4.72 9.25
C PHE A 135 -13.31 4.24 9.25
N LEU A 136 -13.02 3.10 8.61
CA LEU A 136 -11.65 2.61 8.46
C LEU A 136 -10.78 3.60 7.67
N GLY A 137 -11.28 4.13 6.55
CA GLY A 137 -10.59 5.16 5.78
C GLY A 137 -10.29 6.42 6.60
N TRP A 138 -11.27 6.87 7.38
CA TRP A 138 -11.10 7.98 8.32
C TRP A 138 -10.04 7.65 9.39
N LEU A 139 -10.04 6.44 9.92
CA LEU A 139 -9.09 5.98 10.94
C LEU A 139 -7.65 5.96 10.42
N ILE A 140 -7.42 5.34 9.25
CA ILE A 140 -6.07 5.19 8.65
C ILE A 140 -5.53 6.51 8.07
N GLY A 141 -6.40 7.47 7.80
CA GLY A 141 -6.03 8.78 7.27
C GLY A 141 -5.31 9.69 8.28
N SER A 142 -5.15 9.28 9.55
CA SER A 142 -4.45 10.06 10.57
C SER A 142 -3.62 9.17 11.48
N PRO A 143 -2.29 9.37 11.55
CA PRO A 143 -1.41 8.62 12.43
C PRO A 143 -1.85 8.66 13.90
N GLY A 144 -2.31 9.82 14.39
CA GLY A 144 -2.76 9.97 15.77
C GLY A 144 -4.04 9.20 16.11
N ARG A 145 -4.99 9.13 15.18
CA ARG A 145 -6.21 8.29 15.37
C ARG A 145 -5.84 6.82 15.39
N LEU A 146 -4.98 6.44 14.46
CA LEU A 146 -4.53 5.06 14.32
C LEU A 146 -3.73 4.60 15.55
N PHE A 147 -2.86 5.46 16.09
CA PHE A 147 -2.12 5.18 17.32
C PHE A 147 -3.06 4.97 18.53
N ARG A 148 -4.11 5.81 18.68
CA ARG A 148 -5.11 5.64 19.74
C ARG A 148 -5.89 4.34 19.58
N ALA A 149 -6.28 3.99 18.35
CA ALA A 149 -6.93 2.72 18.06
C ALA A 149 -6.02 1.52 18.38
N GLY A 150 -4.73 1.62 18.05
CA GLY A 150 -3.73 0.61 18.41
C GLY A 150 -3.59 0.39 19.92
N LYS A 151 -3.59 1.49 20.69
CA LYS A 151 -3.62 1.40 22.17
C LYS A 151 -4.87 0.67 22.67
N LEU A 152 -6.03 1.04 22.13
CA LEU A 152 -7.30 0.42 22.53
C LEU A 152 -7.30 -1.08 22.22
N LEU A 153 -6.79 -1.45 21.05
CA LEU A 153 -6.70 -2.83 20.59
C LEU A 153 -5.69 -3.63 21.44
N TYR A 154 -4.58 -3.02 21.82
CA TYR A 154 -3.61 -3.61 22.75
C TYR A 154 -4.25 -3.92 24.12
N TYR A 155 -4.95 -2.93 24.71
CA TYR A 155 -5.66 -3.16 25.99
C TYR A 155 -6.75 -4.22 25.87
N TYR A 156 -7.48 -4.25 24.76
CA TYR A 156 -8.47 -5.28 24.48
C TYR A 156 -7.85 -6.69 24.55
N GLN A 157 -6.66 -6.88 23.96
CA GLN A 157 -5.96 -8.17 24.00
C GLN A 157 -5.39 -8.52 25.39
N HIS A 158 -4.88 -7.54 26.13
CA HIS A 158 -4.12 -7.78 27.37
C HIS A 158 -4.93 -7.69 28.65
N SER A 159 -6.11 -7.06 28.63
CA SER A 159 -6.99 -6.93 29.82
C SER A 159 -7.82 -8.17 30.15
N GLY A 160 -7.78 -9.20 29.31
CA GLY A 160 -8.66 -10.37 29.46
C GLY A 160 -10.04 -10.21 28.78
N ILE A 161 -10.42 -9.00 28.36
CA ILE A 161 -11.69 -8.72 27.66
C ILE A 161 -11.83 -9.60 26.41
N GLN A 162 -10.77 -9.75 25.62
CA GLN A 162 -10.78 -10.61 24.43
C GLN A 162 -11.14 -12.06 24.78
N ARG A 163 -10.57 -12.62 25.85
CA ARG A 163 -10.88 -13.98 26.30
C ARG A 163 -12.33 -14.13 26.71
N LEU A 164 -12.84 -13.16 27.46
CA LEU A 164 -14.24 -13.13 27.91
C LEU A 164 -15.20 -13.07 26.74
N LEU A 165 -14.97 -12.17 25.79
CA LEU A 165 -15.81 -12.00 24.60
C LEU A 165 -15.73 -13.22 23.67
N ARG A 166 -14.61 -13.87 23.55
CA ARG A 166 -14.48 -15.15 22.81
C ARG A 166 -15.26 -16.27 23.50
N ALA A 167 -15.12 -16.38 24.83
CA ALA A 167 -15.82 -17.42 25.61
C ALA A 167 -17.33 -17.26 25.63
N SER A 168 -17.85 -16.00 25.66
CA SER A 168 -19.29 -15.72 25.61
C SER A 168 -19.93 -15.96 24.26
N GLY A 169 -19.14 -16.16 23.19
CA GLY A 169 -19.67 -16.29 21.82
C GLY A 169 -20.19 -14.98 21.20
N LEU A 170 -20.17 -13.87 21.94
CA LEU A 170 -20.71 -12.58 21.49
C LEU A 170 -20.06 -12.10 20.19
N LEU A 171 -18.73 -12.29 20.02
CA LEU A 171 -18.02 -11.91 18.79
C LEU A 171 -18.55 -12.64 17.54
N ARG A 172 -19.00 -13.90 17.70
CA ARG A 172 -19.62 -14.66 16.62
C ARG A 172 -21.02 -14.14 16.29
N LEU A 173 -21.78 -13.83 17.35
CA LEU A 173 -23.14 -13.31 17.21
C LEU A 173 -23.18 -11.97 16.44
N ILE A 174 -22.25 -11.06 16.73
CA ILE A 174 -22.15 -9.76 16.05
C ILE A 174 -21.31 -9.81 14.75
N GLY A 175 -20.88 -11.00 14.31
CA GLY A 175 -20.20 -11.21 13.03
C GLY A 175 -18.72 -10.81 12.96
N VAL A 176 -18.09 -10.33 14.08
CA VAL A 176 -16.69 -9.90 14.07
C VAL A 176 -15.70 -10.97 14.54
N GLY A 177 -16.16 -12.18 14.84
CA GLY A 177 -15.30 -13.25 15.36
C GLY A 177 -14.15 -13.63 14.42
N LYS A 178 -14.37 -13.61 13.09
CA LYS A 178 -13.32 -13.86 12.10
C LYS A 178 -12.26 -12.76 12.09
N LEU A 179 -12.66 -11.50 12.23
CA LEU A 179 -11.73 -10.36 12.29
C LEU A 179 -10.90 -10.41 13.58
N ASP A 180 -11.51 -10.75 14.71
CA ASP A 180 -10.79 -10.94 15.98
C ASP A 180 -9.78 -12.09 15.92
N ALA A 181 -10.10 -13.18 15.21
CA ALA A 181 -9.18 -14.30 15.03
C ALA A 181 -7.95 -13.96 14.15
N LEU A 182 -8.07 -12.97 13.26
CA LEU A 182 -7.00 -12.51 12.40
C LEU A 182 -6.08 -11.47 13.06
N LEU A 183 -6.44 -10.97 14.26
CA LEU A 183 -5.59 -10.01 14.96
C LEU A 183 -4.30 -10.68 15.45
N PRO A 184 -3.12 -10.20 15.03
CA PRO A 184 -1.85 -10.70 15.56
C PRO A 184 -1.69 -10.29 17.03
N PRO A 185 -0.81 -10.94 17.78
CA PRO A 185 -0.41 -10.47 19.11
C PRO A 185 0.24 -9.09 19.02
N LEU A 186 -0.40 -8.09 19.64
CA LEU A 186 0.10 -6.73 19.62
C LEU A 186 1.11 -6.51 20.76
N VAL A 187 2.11 -5.70 20.48
CA VAL A 187 3.01 -5.15 21.51
C VAL A 187 2.49 -3.79 21.96
N ALA A 188 2.93 -3.34 23.14
CA ALA A 188 2.55 -2.03 23.66
C ALA A 188 2.92 -0.93 22.65
N PRO A 189 1.94 -0.16 22.14
CA PRO A 189 2.20 0.87 21.15
C PRO A 189 3.12 1.95 21.72
N ARG A 190 4.21 2.21 21.03
CA ARG A 190 5.16 3.30 21.33
C ARG A 190 5.24 4.21 20.12
N GLN A 191 5.40 5.50 20.38
CA GLN A 191 5.73 6.44 19.33
C GLN A 191 7.21 6.34 19.00
N LEU A 192 7.53 6.19 17.73
CA LEU A 192 8.89 6.27 17.23
C LEU A 192 9.35 7.74 17.23
N HIS A 193 10.65 7.95 17.41
CA HIS A 193 11.26 9.28 17.30
C HIS A 193 11.45 9.65 15.82
N SER A 194 11.54 10.94 15.55
CA SER A 194 11.75 11.43 14.19
C SER A 194 13.14 11.15 13.64
N LEU A 195 14.14 10.96 14.51
CA LEU A 195 15.53 10.69 14.13
C LEU A 195 16.16 9.68 15.08
N TYR A 196 16.86 8.73 14.50
CA TYR A 196 17.71 7.76 15.18
C TYR A 196 19.12 7.85 14.59
N PRO A 197 20.12 8.30 15.36
CA PRO A 197 21.48 8.49 14.85
C PRO A 197 22.18 7.16 14.56
N ALA A 198 23.07 7.19 13.60
CA ALA A 198 23.96 6.08 13.28
C ALA A 198 24.84 5.69 14.46
N GLN A 199 25.20 4.41 14.55
CA GLN A 199 26.22 3.92 15.48
C GLN A 199 27.60 3.96 14.83
N GLY A 200 28.54 4.66 15.47
CA GLY A 200 29.90 4.81 14.97
C GLY A 200 30.02 5.82 13.82
N ILE A 201 30.78 5.48 12.78
CA ILE A 201 31.00 6.39 11.64
C ILE A 201 29.75 6.44 10.78
N GLN A 202 29.19 7.64 10.61
CA GLN A 202 28.04 7.88 9.77
C GLN A 202 28.40 7.70 8.29
N LYS A 203 27.70 6.81 7.60
CA LYS A 203 27.82 6.56 6.15
C LYS A 203 26.81 7.37 5.33
N GLY A 204 25.68 7.77 5.95
CA GLY A 204 24.65 8.52 5.29
C GLY A 204 23.35 8.55 6.10
N ARG A 205 22.27 9.03 5.47
CA ARG A 205 20.94 9.08 6.05
C ARG A 205 19.94 8.38 5.14
N VAL A 206 18.98 7.68 5.75
CA VAL A 206 17.84 7.06 5.06
C VAL A 206 16.56 7.47 5.75
N SER A 207 15.48 7.57 4.99
CA SER A 207 14.15 7.79 5.53
C SER A 207 13.38 6.48 5.61
N LEU A 208 12.66 6.24 6.71
CA LEU A 208 11.86 5.02 6.91
C LEU A 208 10.38 5.32 6.78
N PHE A 209 9.72 4.64 5.85
CA PHE A 209 8.27 4.62 5.73
C PHE A 209 7.70 3.54 6.65
N ILE A 210 6.97 3.94 7.70
CA ILE A 210 6.39 3.04 8.70
C ILE A 210 4.95 2.61 8.37
N GLY A 211 4.32 3.28 7.40
CA GLY A 211 2.96 2.96 6.94
C GLY A 211 1.86 3.20 7.97
N CYS A 212 0.71 2.57 7.74
CA CYS A 212 -0.44 2.68 8.62
C CYS A 212 -0.61 1.46 9.54
N ILE A 213 -0.97 0.31 8.98
CA ILE A 213 -1.23 -0.90 9.77
C ILE A 213 0.05 -1.41 10.45
N ALA A 214 1.18 -1.41 9.75
CA ALA A 214 2.45 -1.94 10.24
C ALA A 214 2.95 -1.20 11.51
N GLN A 215 2.67 0.09 11.66
CA GLN A 215 3.03 0.81 12.90
C GLN A 215 2.31 0.28 14.15
N ILE A 216 1.21 -0.46 13.98
CA ILE A 216 0.45 -1.08 15.10
C ILE A 216 0.81 -2.56 15.22
N THR A 217 0.79 -3.28 14.09
CA THR A 217 0.91 -4.74 14.09
C THR A 217 2.36 -5.22 14.05
N ASP A 218 3.29 -4.39 13.58
CA ASP A 218 4.65 -4.80 13.25
C ASP A 218 5.73 -3.83 13.76
N LEU A 219 5.46 -3.20 14.90
CA LEU A 219 6.38 -2.25 15.54
C LEU A 219 7.76 -2.85 15.80
N LYS A 220 7.83 -4.13 16.17
CA LYS A 220 9.11 -4.84 16.42
C LYS A 220 9.98 -4.89 15.16
N THR A 221 9.39 -5.07 14.00
CA THR A 221 10.12 -5.06 12.72
C THR A 221 10.68 -3.67 12.41
N HIS A 222 9.90 -2.61 12.65
CA HIS A 222 10.42 -1.25 12.52
C HIS A 222 11.57 -0.98 13.47
N GLU A 223 11.45 -1.35 14.75
CA GLU A 223 12.52 -1.19 15.72
C GLU A 223 13.77 -2.01 15.36
N ALA A 224 13.60 -3.22 14.83
CA ALA A 224 14.71 -4.03 14.36
C ALA A 224 15.40 -3.41 13.13
N ALA A 225 14.61 -2.91 12.18
CA ALA A 225 15.10 -2.21 11.00
C ALA A 225 15.93 -0.98 11.39
N ILE A 226 15.42 -0.16 12.31
CA ILE A 226 16.13 1.03 12.82
C ILE A 226 17.46 0.63 13.45
N ARG A 227 17.44 -0.34 14.39
CA ARG A 227 18.69 -0.82 15.03
C ARG A 227 19.72 -1.32 14.04
N LEU A 228 19.27 -2.07 13.03
CA LEU A 228 20.16 -2.64 12.03
C LEU A 228 20.75 -1.55 11.13
N LEU A 229 19.95 -0.61 10.66
CA LEU A 229 20.41 0.51 9.84
C LEU A 229 21.39 1.40 10.61
N ASN A 230 21.11 1.68 11.91
CA ASN A 230 22.04 2.44 12.76
C ASN A 230 23.36 1.70 12.96
N ALA A 231 23.34 0.38 13.18
CA ALA A 231 24.53 -0.44 13.32
C ALA A 231 25.36 -0.49 12.02
N LEU A 232 24.71 -0.40 10.86
CA LEU A 232 25.37 -0.28 9.56
C LEU A 232 25.93 1.11 9.26
N GLY A 233 25.68 2.11 10.14
CA GLY A 233 26.20 3.48 10.02
C GLY A 233 25.24 4.45 9.33
N TYR A 234 23.94 4.17 9.28
CA TYR A 234 22.95 5.09 8.70
C TYR A 234 22.11 5.77 9.78
N ASP A 235 21.97 7.10 9.68
CA ASP A 235 20.92 7.82 10.39
C ASP A 235 19.58 7.41 9.81
N VAL A 236 18.59 7.13 10.69
CA VAL A 236 17.23 6.80 10.25
C VAL A 236 16.29 7.95 10.59
N HIS A 237 15.79 8.61 9.57
CA HIS A 237 14.79 9.65 9.67
C HIS A 237 13.38 9.07 9.48
N ILE A 238 12.44 9.43 10.35
CA ILE A 238 11.04 9.03 10.28
C ILE A 238 10.19 10.30 10.22
N PRO A 239 9.74 10.72 9.03
CA PRO A 239 8.85 11.87 8.92
C PRO A 239 7.57 11.63 9.73
N MET A 240 7.29 12.45 10.73
CA MET A 240 6.14 12.28 11.62
C MET A 240 4.80 12.60 10.96
N GLN A 241 4.84 13.33 9.83
CA GLN A 241 3.67 13.70 9.03
C GLN A 241 3.27 12.64 8.00
N GLN A 242 4.08 11.57 7.81
CA GLN A 242 3.75 10.50 6.89
C GLN A 242 2.39 9.86 7.24
N THR A 243 1.71 9.36 6.23
CA THR A 243 0.38 8.77 6.37
C THR A 243 0.33 7.36 5.78
N CYS A 244 -0.88 6.80 5.60
CA CYS A 244 -1.06 5.59 4.80
C CYS A 244 -0.51 5.79 3.37
N CYS A 245 0.07 4.74 2.77
CA CYS A 245 0.53 4.80 1.38
C CYS A 245 -0.61 5.04 0.37
N GLY A 246 -1.86 4.80 0.75
CA GLY A 246 -3.03 4.96 -0.11
C GLY A 246 -3.53 3.67 -0.77
N ALA A 247 -2.78 2.55 -0.67
CA ALA A 247 -3.11 1.30 -1.35
C ALA A 247 -4.52 0.78 -0.98
N LEU A 248 -4.90 0.86 0.28
CA LEU A 248 -6.22 0.39 0.73
C LEU A 248 -7.37 1.14 0.05
N HIS A 249 -7.25 2.47 -0.10
CA HIS A 249 -8.23 3.26 -0.85
C HIS A 249 -8.19 2.94 -2.33
N LEU A 250 -6.99 2.89 -2.93
CA LEU A 250 -6.84 2.63 -4.36
C LEU A 250 -7.45 1.27 -4.75
N HIS A 251 -7.11 0.23 -3.98
CA HIS A 251 -7.63 -1.13 -4.21
C HIS A 251 -9.12 -1.29 -3.89
N ALA A 252 -9.71 -0.36 -3.13
CA ALA A 252 -11.16 -0.27 -2.95
C ALA A 252 -11.87 0.52 -4.07
N GLY A 253 -11.12 1.13 -5.00
CA GLY A 253 -11.64 1.98 -6.05
C GLY A 253 -11.77 3.47 -5.66
N ASP A 254 -11.34 3.86 -4.45
CA ASP A 254 -11.40 5.23 -3.92
C ASP A 254 -10.14 6.02 -4.33
N VAL A 255 -10.06 6.40 -5.59
CA VAL A 255 -8.85 7.00 -6.19
C VAL A 255 -8.50 8.36 -5.55
N GLU A 256 -9.46 9.25 -5.33
CA GLU A 256 -9.17 10.59 -4.81
C GLU A 256 -8.70 10.61 -3.35
N PRO A 257 -9.28 9.84 -2.42
CA PRO A 257 -8.68 9.65 -1.09
C PRO A 257 -7.26 9.10 -1.16
N ALA A 258 -6.98 8.12 -2.05
CA ALA A 258 -5.64 7.60 -2.25
C ALA A 258 -4.65 8.70 -2.69
N LYS A 259 -5.00 9.50 -3.70
CA LYS A 259 -4.17 10.61 -4.18
C LYS A 259 -3.89 11.66 -3.11
N ARG A 260 -4.87 12.00 -2.26
CA ARG A 260 -4.64 12.91 -1.12
C ARG A 260 -3.58 12.38 -0.15
N LEU A 261 -3.62 11.08 0.14
CA LEU A 261 -2.60 10.44 0.99
C LEU A 261 -1.22 10.42 0.32
N MET A 262 -1.17 10.16 -0.99
CA MET A 262 0.07 10.22 -1.78
C MET A 262 0.71 11.62 -1.71
N ARG A 263 -0.06 12.69 -1.93
CA ARG A 263 0.45 14.08 -1.83
C ARG A 263 1.01 14.39 -0.45
N ARG A 264 0.29 14.03 0.62
CA ARG A 264 0.78 14.20 1.99
C ARG A 264 2.08 13.47 2.26
N ASN A 265 2.26 12.28 1.70
CA ASN A 265 3.52 11.57 1.82
C ASN A 265 4.64 12.25 1.03
N LEU A 266 4.37 12.79 -0.17
CA LEU A 266 5.36 13.60 -0.89
C LEU A 266 5.80 14.81 -0.07
N GLU A 267 4.87 15.53 0.54
CA GLU A 267 5.17 16.66 1.44
C GLU A 267 6.00 16.22 2.66
N ALA A 268 5.63 15.09 3.28
CA ALA A 268 6.29 14.60 4.48
C ALA A 268 7.75 14.17 4.23
N PHE A 269 8.03 13.54 3.08
CA PHE A 269 9.38 13.08 2.72
C PHE A 269 10.20 14.13 1.96
N GLY A 270 9.57 15.18 1.44
CA GLY A 270 10.23 16.27 0.74
C GLY A 270 11.02 15.87 -0.49
N ASP A 271 11.77 16.83 -1.05
CA ASP A 271 12.57 16.67 -2.27
C ASP A 271 14.00 16.17 -2.01
N GLY A 272 14.28 15.69 -0.79
CA GLY A 272 15.60 15.17 -0.41
C GLY A 272 16.10 14.07 -1.34
N THR A 273 17.41 13.83 -1.32
CA THR A 273 18.07 12.75 -2.09
C THR A 273 18.13 11.44 -1.32
N GLU A 274 17.65 11.43 -0.08
CA GLU A 274 17.69 10.26 0.80
C GLU A 274 16.83 9.13 0.26
N MET A 275 17.34 7.89 0.38
CA MET A 275 16.56 6.70 0.07
C MET A 275 15.40 6.57 1.06
N VAL A 276 14.22 6.22 0.55
CA VAL A 276 13.02 5.94 1.34
C VAL A 276 12.86 4.43 1.45
N LEU A 277 13.14 3.89 2.63
CA LEU A 277 13.05 2.47 2.88
C LEU A 277 11.68 2.07 3.41
N THR A 278 11.21 0.90 3.04
CA THR A 278 9.96 0.32 3.54
C THR A 278 10.14 -1.13 3.95
N THR A 279 9.50 -1.54 5.04
CA THR A 279 9.45 -2.92 5.53
C THR A 279 8.23 -3.68 4.99
N ALA A 280 7.29 -2.98 4.33
CA ALA A 280 6.05 -3.53 3.81
C ALA A 280 6.06 -3.46 2.27
N SER A 281 6.22 -4.62 1.61
CA SER A 281 6.34 -4.73 0.15
C SER A 281 5.14 -4.14 -0.62
N GLY A 282 3.91 -4.35 -0.12
CA GLY A 282 2.71 -3.77 -0.74
C GLY A 282 2.68 -2.24 -0.70
N CYS A 283 3.12 -1.63 0.42
CA CYS A 283 3.29 -0.18 0.49
C CYS A 283 4.41 0.29 -0.45
N GLY A 284 5.55 -0.41 -0.45
CA GLY A 284 6.69 -0.08 -1.31
C GLY A 284 6.35 -0.11 -2.79
N ALA A 285 5.55 -1.08 -3.22
CA ALA A 285 5.09 -1.16 -4.61
C ALA A 285 4.31 0.09 -5.03
N LEU A 286 3.33 0.52 -4.20
CA LEU A 286 2.56 1.71 -4.52
C LEU A 286 3.37 3.01 -4.39
N LEU A 287 4.23 3.15 -3.38
CA LEU A 287 5.09 4.33 -3.22
C LEU A 287 5.97 4.57 -4.47
N ARG A 288 6.51 3.50 -5.06
CA ARG A 288 7.28 3.57 -6.32
C ARG A 288 6.44 4.06 -7.50
N GLU A 289 5.13 3.86 -7.45
CA GLU A 289 4.21 4.16 -8.54
C GLU A 289 3.46 5.49 -8.37
N TYR A 290 3.76 6.29 -7.35
CA TYR A 290 3.10 7.57 -7.12
C TYR A 290 3.11 8.47 -8.37
N GLY A 291 4.20 8.47 -9.15
CA GLY A 291 4.30 9.21 -10.40
C GLY A 291 3.24 8.81 -11.44
N MET A 292 2.84 7.55 -11.49
CA MET A 292 1.81 7.08 -12.42
C MET A 292 0.41 7.63 -12.07
N TYR A 293 0.10 7.71 -10.77
CA TYR A 293 -1.22 8.14 -10.29
C TYR A 293 -1.35 9.65 -10.19
N LEU A 294 -0.30 10.34 -9.77
CA LEU A 294 -0.30 11.80 -9.62
C LEU A 294 0.11 12.54 -10.89
N LYS A 295 0.87 11.90 -11.79
CA LYS A 295 1.34 12.44 -13.07
C LYS A 295 2.12 13.75 -12.92
N ILE A 296 2.91 13.89 -11.86
CA ILE A 296 3.77 15.03 -11.56
C ILE A 296 5.22 14.58 -11.34
N SER A 297 6.19 15.41 -11.76
CA SER A 297 7.62 15.13 -11.63
C SER A 297 8.08 14.80 -10.20
N PRO A 298 7.68 15.53 -9.14
CA PRO A 298 8.08 15.21 -7.77
C PRO A 298 7.67 13.81 -7.33
N ALA A 299 6.50 13.32 -7.78
CA ALA A 299 6.03 11.97 -7.44
C ALA A 299 6.86 10.88 -8.14
N THR A 300 7.31 11.13 -9.37
CA THR A 300 8.21 10.22 -10.10
C THR A 300 9.59 10.19 -9.45
N ALA A 301 10.13 11.35 -9.08
CA ALA A 301 11.41 11.46 -8.37
C ALA A 301 11.36 10.76 -7.00
N PHE A 302 10.27 10.96 -6.25
CA PHE A 302 10.04 10.25 -4.99
C PHE A 302 10.02 8.73 -5.19
N GLY A 303 9.25 8.23 -6.15
CA GLY A 303 9.17 6.79 -6.43
C GLY A 303 10.51 6.14 -6.76
N ALA A 304 11.41 6.86 -7.44
CA ALA A 304 12.76 6.41 -7.76
C ALA A 304 13.67 6.22 -6.51
N ARG A 305 13.37 6.94 -5.41
CA ARG A 305 14.09 6.82 -4.12
C ARG A 305 13.57 5.71 -3.23
N VAL A 306 12.40 5.12 -3.54
CA VAL A 306 11.77 4.09 -2.71
C VAL A 306 12.43 2.73 -2.95
N MET A 307 12.83 2.08 -1.86
CA MET A 307 13.45 0.76 -1.89
C MET A 307 12.92 -0.13 -0.76
N ASP A 308 12.77 -1.42 -1.04
CA ASP A 308 12.51 -2.42 0.01
C ASP A 308 13.73 -2.54 0.91
N ILE A 309 13.51 -2.68 2.22
CA ILE A 309 14.60 -2.77 3.17
C ILE A 309 15.49 -4.01 2.91
N GLY A 310 14.92 -5.13 2.48
CA GLY A 310 15.66 -6.33 2.13
C GLY A 310 16.57 -6.10 0.92
N GLU A 311 16.10 -5.35 -0.08
CA GLU A 311 16.89 -4.94 -1.23
C GLU A 311 18.05 -4.02 -0.81
N PHE A 312 17.79 -3.05 0.06
CA PHE A 312 18.83 -2.17 0.59
C PHE A 312 19.88 -2.95 1.39
N LEU A 313 19.46 -3.82 2.28
CA LEU A 313 20.33 -4.63 3.11
C LEU A 313 21.18 -5.63 2.31
N SER A 314 20.65 -6.17 1.20
CA SER A 314 21.42 -7.07 0.33
C SER A 314 22.63 -6.40 -0.33
N ARG A 315 22.63 -5.07 -0.42
CA ARG A 315 23.72 -4.24 -0.99
C ARG A 315 24.57 -3.58 0.09
N ALA A 316 24.20 -3.72 1.36
CA ALA A 316 24.92 -3.08 2.47
C ALA A 316 26.28 -3.76 2.75
N ASP A 317 27.23 -2.97 3.23
CA ASP A 317 28.51 -3.47 3.72
C ASP A 317 28.37 -3.98 5.16
N TRP A 318 28.46 -5.29 5.34
CA TRP A 318 28.30 -6.01 6.60
C TRP A 318 29.63 -6.22 7.34
N SER A 319 30.77 -5.80 6.79
CA SER A 319 32.10 -6.10 7.31
C SER A 319 32.34 -5.69 8.77
N ARG A 320 31.55 -4.72 9.26
CA ARG A 320 31.63 -4.20 10.63
C ARG A 320 30.74 -4.91 11.64
N LEU A 321 29.86 -5.80 11.19
CA LEU A 321 28.92 -6.50 12.04
C LEU A 321 29.29 -7.98 12.15
N THR A 322 29.42 -8.45 13.39
CA THR A 322 29.55 -9.87 13.66
C THR A 322 28.16 -10.48 13.74
N LEU A 323 27.77 -11.19 12.67
CA LEU A 323 26.50 -11.90 12.64
C LEU A 323 26.67 -13.30 13.20
N GLN A 324 25.74 -13.73 14.05
CA GLN A 324 25.69 -15.10 14.52
C GLN A 324 24.63 -15.89 13.75
N PRO A 325 24.91 -17.16 13.41
CA PRO A 325 23.91 -18.00 12.77
C PRO A 325 22.70 -18.20 13.68
N LEU A 326 21.50 -18.10 13.13
CA LEU A 326 20.29 -18.47 13.86
C LEU A 326 20.12 -20.00 13.84
N PRO A 327 19.91 -20.67 14.98
CA PRO A 327 19.73 -22.13 15.04
C PRO A 327 18.30 -22.53 14.64
N VAL A 328 17.78 -21.95 13.57
CA VAL A 328 16.44 -22.20 13.05
C VAL A 328 16.47 -22.40 11.53
N ARG A 329 15.58 -23.23 11.02
CA ARG A 329 15.32 -23.34 9.60
C ARG A 329 14.32 -22.27 9.19
N ILE A 330 14.66 -21.49 8.19
CA ILE A 330 13.77 -20.48 7.59
C ILE A 330 13.25 -21.07 6.29
N ALA A 331 11.92 -21.11 6.14
CA ALA A 331 11.26 -21.58 4.93
C ALA A 331 11.02 -20.43 3.94
#